data_a13532a9800a6de97bfd355c86eac46e
#
_entry.id   a13532a9800a6de97bfd355c86eac46e
#
_cell.length_a   1.000
_cell.length_b   1.000
_cell.length_c   1.000
_cell.angle_alpha   90.00
_cell.angle_beta   90.00
_cell.angle_gamma   90.00
#
_symmetry.space_group_name_H-M   'P 1'
#
loop_
_entity.id
_entity.type
_entity.pdbx_description
1 polymer ?
#
loop_
_entity_poly.entity_id
_entity_poly.type
_entity_poly.pdbx_seq_one_letter_code
_entity_poly.pdbx_strand_id
1 'polypeptide(L)'
;MNLKKITENATAKSSSKSAKSLAVKKVKKVLIFCAVAVFFFILILLVTNKKTVEQKVATLPVVVIQKPVRQNLVESISISGYIEAKSMIPVVPFVSGTITEYPVSVGDYVEKNQLLAKIDDKPFRQQMIQAEAAYFAAKSTYDRVESLYKAGATTQQNYDTTRAQYDANKAQYDLAKLQLGYTEVCSPISGTVLVADQAVGDIGNQQSPVAIVADLNNLVVRLKVPEKYFDLFVSEKENLSVKITRPAEKNLFEDAVSPAIIENIAPYVSPQNKTFEVVCRLTQNSERFKPGMFVKVQIAYKTYENVPVIPLNAKKMDGSFYIYDEESQTVHFQMPDEKTSISSVNDGINFIVDEKFADSYFVIDGQNFVFDGQKVRLFDEALKEHNLE
;
A
#
# COMPACT_ATOMS: atom_id res chain seq x y z
N MET A 1 18.93 55.91 -83.56
CA MET A 1 19.12 56.13 -85.07
C MET A 1 17.70 56.12 -85.64
N ASN A 2 17.37 57.31 -86.01
CA ASN A 2 16.60 57.76 -87.17
C ASN A 2 15.24 57.18 -87.44
N LEU A 3 14.26 58.05 -87.36
CA LEU A 3 13.63 58.91 -88.40
C LEU A 3 12.64 58.11 -89.27
N LYS A 4 11.46 58.49 -89.50
CA LYS A 4 10.76 59.69 -89.96
C LYS A 4 9.25 59.37 -89.93
N LYS A 5 8.37 60.15 -89.34
CA LYS A 5 7.76 61.40 -89.82
C LYS A 5 6.81 61.21 -90.99
N ILE A 6 5.58 61.60 -90.65
CA ILE A 6 4.76 62.60 -91.37
C ILE A 6 3.76 62.04 -92.37
N THR A 7 2.61 62.50 -92.20
CA THR A 7 1.50 63.02 -92.98
C THR A 7 0.39 62.03 -93.34
N GLU A 8 -0.80 62.26 -93.36
CA GLU A 8 -1.67 63.45 -93.49
C GLU A 8 -3.12 63.09 -93.12
N ASN A 9 -3.68 63.83 -92.33
CA ASN A 9 -4.80 64.70 -92.42
C ASN A 9 -5.94 64.40 -93.42
N ALA A 10 -7.10 64.57 -92.89
CA ALA A 10 -8.32 65.09 -93.53
C ALA A 10 -9.30 64.08 -94.09
N THR A 11 -10.48 64.38 -93.65
CA THR A 11 -11.83 63.99 -94.14
C THR A 11 -12.35 62.69 -93.44
N ALA A 12 -13.35 62.79 -92.52
CA ALA A 12 -14.64 63.32 -92.75
C ALA A 12 -15.43 63.39 -91.39
N LYS A 13 -15.76 64.53 -91.08
CA LYS A 13 -16.72 64.95 -90.03
C LYS A 13 -18.12 64.79 -90.60
N SER A 14 -18.78 63.63 -90.44
CA SER A 14 -20.26 63.54 -90.53
C SER A 14 -20.84 62.13 -90.41
N SER A 15 -20.60 61.41 -89.24
CA SER A 15 -21.53 60.31 -88.88
C SER A 15 -21.47 59.92 -87.36
N SER A 16 -21.15 60.88 -86.48
CA SER A 16 -21.01 60.61 -85.06
C SER A 16 -22.15 61.04 -84.13
N LYS A 17 -23.30 61.48 -84.67
CA LYS A 17 -24.42 61.89 -83.79
C LYS A 17 -25.50 60.82 -83.56
N SER A 18 -25.58 59.77 -84.39
CA SER A 18 -26.62 58.71 -84.21
C SER A 18 -26.12 57.51 -83.32
N ALA A 19 -24.83 57.26 -83.35
CA ALA A 19 -24.33 56.13 -82.55
C ALA A 19 -24.20 56.42 -81.02
N LYS A 20 -24.04 57.69 -80.65
CA LYS A 20 -23.90 58.05 -79.21
C LYS A 20 -25.27 58.00 -78.44
N SER A 21 -26.44 58.18 -79.12
CA SER A 21 -27.70 58.12 -78.43
C SER A 21 -28.21 56.70 -78.15
N LEU A 22 -27.82 55.69 -78.97
CA LEU A 22 -28.19 54.30 -78.74
C LEU A 22 -27.26 53.64 -77.67
N ALA A 23 -25.96 54.02 -77.64
CA ALA A 23 -25.04 53.52 -76.65
C ALA A 23 -25.39 54.01 -75.24
N VAL A 24 -25.79 55.27 -75.08
CA VAL A 24 -26.18 55.83 -73.80
C VAL A 24 -27.48 55.20 -73.28
N LYS A 25 -28.42 54.83 -74.13
CA LYS A 25 -29.67 54.13 -73.75
C LYS A 25 -29.37 52.66 -73.31
N LYS A 26 -28.48 51.99 -74.00
CA LYS A 26 -28.07 50.62 -73.60
C LYS A 26 -27.28 50.62 -72.24
N VAL A 27 -26.36 51.56 -72.05
CA VAL A 27 -25.59 51.70 -70.78
C VAL A 27 -26.54 52.07 -69.66
N LYS A 28 -27.51 52.96 -69.84
CA LYS A 28 -28.54 53.25 -68.81
C LYS A 28 -29.39 52.03 -68.44
N LYS A 29 -29.80 51.20 -69.44
CA LYS A 29 -30.54 49.95 -69.15
C LYS A 29 -29.69 48.90 -68.39
N VAL A 30 -28.38 48.75 -68.73
CA VAL A 30 -27.46 47.88 -68.03
C VAL A 30 -27.21 48.38 -66.59
N LEU A 31 -27.05 49.71 -66.43
CA LEU A 31 -26.91 50.33 -65.10
C LEU A 31 -28.11 50.13 -64.21
N ILE A 32 -29.31 50.26 -64.78
CA ILE A 32 -30.60 50.03 -64.07
C ILE A 32 -30.71 48.53 -63.71
N PHE A 33 -30.34 47.64 -64.62
CA PHE A 33 -30.40 46.21 -64.38
C PHE A 33 -29.41 45.80 -63.28
N CYS A 34 -28.14 46.34 -63.31
CA CYS A 34 -27.20 46.15 -62.25
C CYS A 34 -27.64 46.71 -60.89
N ALA A 35 -28.24 47.90 -60.90
CA ALA A 35 -28.83 48.50 -59.68
C ALA A 35 -29.96 47.67 -59.10
N VAL A 36 -30.83 47.08 -59.90
CA VAL A 36 -31.92 46.18 -59.48
C VAL A 36 -31.30 44.84 -58.97
N ALA A 37 -30.28 44.32 -59.68
CA ALA A 37 -29.62 43.10 -59.24
C ALA A 37 -28.88 43.28 -57.87
N VAL A 38 -28.23 44.44 -57.70
CA VAL A 38 -27.59 44.77 -56.42
C VAL A 38 -28.64 44.99 -55.30
N PHE A 39 -29.77 45.64 -55.64
CA PHE A 39 -30.84 45.79 -54.70
C PHE A 39 -31.47 44.44 -54.28
N PHE A 40 -31.69 43.55 -55.25
CA PHE A 40 -32.15 42.19 -54.97
C PHE A 40 -31.13 41.40 -54.19
N PHE A 41 -29.82 41.54 -54.48
CA PHE A 41 -28.76 40.90 -53.73
C PHE A 41 -28.67 41.42 -52.29
N ILE A 42 -28.81 42.73 -52.08
CA ILE A 42 -28.92 43.35 -50.77
C ILE A 42 -30.17 42.86 -50.01
N LEU A 43 -31.29 42.74 -50.72
CA LEU A 43 -32.53 42.23 -50.15
C LEU A 43 -32.43 40.79 -49.76
N ILE A 44 -31.75 39.95 -50.57
CA ILE A 44 -31.44 38.54 -50.22
C ILE A 44 -30.49 38.49 -49.03
N LEU A 45 -29.44 39.32 -48.97
CA LEU A 45 -28.57 39.43 -47.83
C LEU A 45 -29.27 39.86 -46.55
N LEU A 46 -30.24 40.77 -46.64
CA LEU A 46 -31.05 41.19 -45.48
C LEU A 46 -32.01 40.11 -45.02
N VAL A 47 -32.55 39.29 -45.94
CA VAL A 47 -33.45 38.17 -45.60
C VAL A 47 -32.66 36.97 -45.06
N THR A 48 -31.48 36.69 -45.62
CA THR A 48 -30.62 35.58 -45.15
C THR A 48 -29.89 35.91 -43.85
N ASN A 49 -29.76 37.18 -43.51
CA ASN A 49 -29.09 37.62 -42.28
C ASN A 49 -30.06 37.74 -41.07
N LYS A 50 -31.28 37.26 -41.17
CA LYS A 50 -32.06 36.88 -40.01
C LYS A 50 -31.42 35.59 -39.47
N LYS A 51 -30.33 35.72 -38.72
CA LYS A 51 -29.92 34.70 -37.79
C LYS A 51 -31.13 34.43 -36.91
N THR A 52 -31.75 33.29 -37.10
CA THR A 52 -32.62 32.69 -36.12
C THR A 52 -31.76 32.58 -34.86
N VAL A 53 -31.95 33.46 -33.92
CA VAL A 53 -31.51 33.24 -32.54
C VAL A 53 -32.36 32.04 -32.13
N GLU A 54 -31.85 30.83 -32.36
CA GLU A 54 -32.28 29.67 -31.60
C GLU A 54 -32.14 30.11 -30.15
N GLN A 55 -33.24 30.44 -29.53
CA GLN A 55 -33.31 30.46 -28.08
C GLN A 55 -32.91 29.03 -27.66
N LYS A 56 -31.62 28.85 -27.38
CA LYS A 56 -31.09 27.68 -26.68
C LYS A 56 -31.91 27.64 -25.40
N VAL A 57 -32.96 26.84 -25.38
CA VAL A 57 -33.68 26.54 -24.15
C VAL A 57 -32.58 26.08 -23.22
N ALA A 58 -32.25 26.88 -22.24
CA ALA A 58 -31.25 26.55 -21.24
C ALA A 58 -31.81 25.32 -20.53
N THR A 59 -31.39 24.14 -20.97
CA THR A 59 -31.75 22.90 -20.30
C THR A 59 -31.16 23.01 -18.91
N LEU A 60 -32.02 23.03 -17.92
CA LEU A 60 -31.58 23.03 -16.53
C LEU A 60 -30.65 21.85 -16.29
N PRO A 61 -29.52 22.06 -15.65
CA PRO A 61 -28.60 20.95 -15.34
C PRO A 61 -29.33 19.92 -14.47
N VAL A 62 -29.09 18.66 -14.79
CA VAL A 62 -29.66 17.54 -14.05
C VAL A 62 -28.70 17.13 -12.93
N VAL A 63 -29.25 16.98 -11.74
CA VAL A 63 -28.48 16.57 -10.55
C VAL A 63 -29.12 15.37 -9.86
N VAL A 64 -28.29 14.59 -9.18
CA VAL A 64 -28.74 13.55 -8.25
C VAL A 64 -28.55 14.06 -6.84
N ILE A 65 -29.57 13.91 -6.02
CA ILE A 65 -29.55 14.34 -4.62
C ILE A 65 -29.72 13.17 -3.67
N GLN A 66 -29.14 13.29 -2.48
CA GLN A 66 -29.26 12.30 -1.40
C GLN A 66 -29.27 12.98 -0.04
N LYS A 67 -30.11 12.49 0.87
CA LYS A 67 -30.03 12.86 2.30
C LYS A 67 -28.93 12.10 2.98
N PRO A 68 -28.28 12.69 3.99
CA PRO A 68 -27.36 11.98 4.88
C PRO A 68 -28.02 10.77 5.52
N VAL A 69 -27.28 9.70 5.64
CA VAL A 69 -27.68 8.48 6.34
C VAL A 69 -26.95 8.42 7.67
N ARG A 70 -27.66 8.17 8.77
CA ARG A 70 -27.01 8.00 10.06
C ARG A 70 -26.42 6.62 10.18
N GLN A 71 -25.11 6.58 10.45
CA GLN A 71 -24.39 5.33 10.66
C GLN A 71 -23.20 5.52 11.60
N ASN A 72 -22.69 4.41 12.11
CA ASN A 72 -21.43 4.41 12.85
C ASN A 72 -20.28 4.46 11.86
N LEU A 73 -19.35 5.36 12.08
CA LEU A 73 -18.19 5.55 11.23
C LEU A 73 -16.91 5.33 12.03
N VAL A 74 -15.98 4.54 11.47
CA VAL A 74 -14.72 4.19 12.12
C VAL A 74 -13.56 4.81 11.37
N GLU A 75 -12.81 5.66 12.05
CA GLU A 75 -11.59 6.24 11.53
C GLU A 75 -10.44 5.27 11.72
N SER A 76 -9.78 4.88 10.63
CA SER A 76 -8.75 3.85 10.65
C SER A 76 -7.61 4.12 9.67
N ILE A 77 -6.46 3.56 9.96
CA ILE A 77 -5.32 3.47 9.04
C ILE A 77 -5.24 2.05 8.49
N SER A 78 -5.01 1.94 7.17
CA SER A 78 -4.75 0.66 6.51
C SER A 78 -3.29 0.58 6.09
N ILE A 79 -2.59 -0.45 6.55
CA ILE A 79 -1.19 -0.70 6.23
C ILE A 79 -1.05 -2.15 5.80
N SER A 80 -0.29 -2.39 4.73
CA SER A 80 -0.01 -3.75 4.28
C SER A 80 1.25 -4.29 4.94
N GLY A 81 1.28 -5.60 5.16
CA GLY A 81 2.41 -6.31 5.74
C GLY A 81 2.42 -7.79 5.38
N TYR A 82 3.33 -8.51 6.00
CA TYR A 82 3.41 -9.95 5.86
C TYR A 82 3.27 -10.61 7.23
N ILE A 83 2.64 -11.78 7.24
CA ILE A 83 2.60 -12.62 8.44
C ILE A 83 4.01 -13.17 8.67
N GLU A 84 4.45 -13.10 9.91
CA GLU A 84 5.69 -13.70 10.40
C GLU A 84 5.40 -14.60 11.60
N ALA A 85 6.17 -15.65 11.78
CA ALA A 85 6.18 -16.33 13.06
C ALA A 85 6.96 -15.47 14.07
N LYS A 86 6.45 -15.32 15.29
CA LYS A 86 7.14 -14.56 16.35
C LYS A 86 8.55 -15.10 16.62
N SER A 87 8.69 -16.41 16.55
CA SER A 87 9.96 -17.12 16.64
C SER A 87 10.14 -17.98 15.40
N MET A 88 11.14 -17.67 14.59
CA MET A 88 11.55 -18.43 13.42
C MET A 88 13.08 -18.51 13.45
N ILE A 89 13.62 -19.71 13.65
CA ILE A 89 15.04 -19.92 13.89
C ILE A 89 15.62 -20.84 12.82
N PRO A 90 16.57 -20.37 12.01
CA PRO A 90 17.39 -21.26 11.20
C PRO A 90 18.36 -22.03 12.09
N VAL A 91 18.24 -23.34 12.08
CA VAL A 91 19.10 -24.24 12.86
C VAL A 91 20.30 -24.63 12.01
N VAL A 92 21.49 -24.16 12.43
CA VAL A 92 22.75 -24.43 11.74
C VAL A 92 23.63 -25.36 12.60
N PRO A 93 24.37 -26.29 11.98
CA PRO A 93 25.35 -27.11 12.73
C PRO A 93 26.51 -26.26 13.23
N PHE A 94 27.02 -26.56 14.42
CA PHE A 94 28.23 -25.92 14.95
C PHE A 94 29.53 -26.59 14.50
N VAL A 95 29.44 -27.82 13.99
CA VAL A 95 30.58 -28.59 13.43
C VAL A 95 30.23 -28.99 11.99
N SER A 96 31.26 -29.18 11.16
CA SER A 96 31.08 -29.60 9.77
C SER A 96 31.34 -31.10 9.63
N GLY A 97 30.53 -31.78 8.82
CA GLY A 97 30.69 -33.21 8.51
C GLY A 97 29.50 -33.77 7.76
N THR A 98 29.55 -35.03 7.38
CA THR A 98 28.48 -35.71 6.65
C THR A 98 27.29 -35.97 7.59
N ILE A 99 26.10 -35.71 7.10
CA ILE A 99 24.84 -36.01 7.79
C ILE A 99 24.59 -37.52 7.71
N THR A 100 24.52 -38.18 8.87
CA THR A 100 24.27 -39.62 8.96
C THR A 100 22.81 -39.97 9.25
N GLU A 101 22.10 -39.07 9.92
CA GLU A 101 20.68 -39.21 10.24
C GLU A 101 19.97 -37.86 10.03
N TYR A 102 18.78 -37.90 9.42
CA TYR A 102 17.95 -36.72 9.17
C TYR A 102 16.46 -37.11 9.32
N PRO A 103 15.94 -37.18 10.57
CA PRO A 103 14.64 -37.77 10.88
C PRO A 103 13.46 -36.80 10.70
N VAL A 104 13.64 -35.61 10.14
CA VAL A 104 12.60 -34.56 10.05
C VAL A 104 12.27 -34.21 8.62
N SER A 105 11.01 -33.84 8.40
CA SER A 105 10.47 -33.39 7.12
C SER A 105 9.75 -32.04 7.27
N VAL A 106 9.55 -31.35 6.14
CA VAL A 106 8.76 -30.11 6.10
C VAL A 106 7.34 -30.38 6.58
N GLY A 107 6.87 -29.59 7.53
CA GLY A 107 5.55 -29.72 8.15
C GLY A 107 5.53 -30.46 9.47
N ASP A 108 6.61 -31.19 9.83
CA ASP A 108 6.69 -31.90 11.10
C ASP A 108 6.71 -30.92 12.27
N TYR A 109 6.01 -31.26 13.34
CA TYR A 109 6.14 -30.59 14.62
C TYR A 109 7.28 -31.20 15.42
N VAL A 110 8.18 -30.35 15.90
CA VAL A 110 9.33 -30.76 16.72
C VAL A 110 9.33 -30.10 18.08
N GLU A 111 9.76 -30.82 19.09
CA GLU A 111 9.93 -30.28 20.44
C GLU A 111 11.31 -29.64 20.61
N LYS A 112 11.42 -28.76 21.60
CA LYS A 112 12.73 -28.21 21.99
C LYS A 112 13.68 -29.37 22.39
N ASN A 113 14.93 -29.32 21.90
CA ASN A 113 15.97 -30.32 22.03
C ASN A 113 15.72 -31.64 21.26
N GLN A 114 14.70 -31.70 20.41
CA GLN A 114 14.52 -32.85 19.51
C GLN A 114 15.59 -32.83 18.42
N LEU A 115 16.10 -34.02 18.08
CA LEU A 115 17.13 -34.22 17.04
C LEU A 115 16.55 -33.87 15.67
N LEU A 116 17.24 -33.00 14.94
CA LEU A 116 16.92 -32.61 13.55
C LEU A 116 17.88 -33.26 12.55
N ALA A 117 19.15 -33.29 12.89
CA ALA A 117 20.19 -33.92 12.09
C ALA A 117 21.30 -34.44 12.96
N LYS A 118 21.94 -35.50 12.50
CA LYS A 118 23.16 -36.02 13.14
C LYS A 118 24.33 -36.03 12.16
N ILE A 119 25.39 -35.40 12.55
CA ILE A 119 26.65 -35.39 11.80
C ILE A 119 27.50 -36.60 12.21
N ASP A 120 28.32 -37.13 11.31
CA ASP A 120 29.24 -38.24 11.62
C ASP A 120 30.08 -37.91 12.86
N ASP A 121 29.78 -38.58 13.95
CA ASP A 121 30.39 -38.34 15.26
C ASP A 121 31.73 -39.06 15.46
N LYS A 122 32.09 -40.00 14.57
CA LYS A 122 33.27 -40.85 14.71
C LYS A 122 34.59 -40.06 14.91
N PRO A 123 34.89 -39.02 14.09
CA PRO A 123 36.12 -38.24 14.27
C PRO A 123 36.12 -37.50 15.61
N PHE A 124 34.98 -36.90 16.00
CA PHE A 124 34.84 -36.14 17.25
C PHE A 124 34.89 -37.05 18.47
N ARG A 125 34.34 -38.25 18.39
CA ARG A 125 34.39 -39.27 19.42
C ARG A 125 35.84 -39.73 19.66
N GLN A 126 36.61 -39.99 18.60
CA GLN A 126 38.03 -40.35 18.75
C GLN A 126 38.85 -39.21 19.37
N GLN A 127 38.60 -37.98 18.97
CA GLN A 127 39.26 -36.82 19.55
C GLN A 127 38.92 -36.64 21.05
N MET A 128 37.68 -36.86 21.43
CA MET A 128 37.23 -36.82 22.82
C MET A 128 37.91 -37.92 23.65
N ILE A 129 37.98 -39.16 23.15
CA ILE A 129 38.67 -40.29 23.84
C ILE A 129 40.15 -39.99 24.02
N GLN A 130 40.81 -39.41 23.01
CA GLN A 130 42.23 -39.01 23.14
C GLN A 130 42.43 -37.93 24.21
N ALA A 131 41.61 -36.90 24.21
CA ALA A 131 41.66 -35.81 25.19
C ALA A 131 41.33 -36.31 26.62
N GLU A 132 40.37 -37.23 26.74
CA GLU A 132 39.98 -37.88 27.99
C GLU A 132 41.12 -38.64 28.60
N ALA A 133 41.88 -39.46 27.83
CA ALA A 133 43.05 -40.21 28.29
C ALA A 133 44.17 -39.27 28.81
N ALA A 134 44.40 -38.14 28.07
CA ALA A 134 45.38 -37.13 28.51
C ALA A 134 44.97 -36.45 29.82
N TYR A 135 43.67 -36.11 29.93
CA TYR A 135 43.09 -35.52 31.14
C TYR A 135 43.23 -36.46 32.35
N PHE A 136 42.88 -37.75 32.23
CA PHE A 136 42.99 -38.69 33.33
C PHE A 136 44.42 -38.89 33.73
N ALA A 137 45.42 -38.98 32.82
CA ALA A 137 46.82 -39.06 33.13
C ALA A 137 47.31 -37.82 33.91
N ALA A 138 46.97 -36.64 33.46
CA ALA A 138 47.30 -35.38 34.12
C ALA A 138 46.67 -35.29 35.52
N LYS A 139 45.37 -35.69 35.61
CA LYS A 139 44.65 -35.73 36.88
C LYS A 139 45.32 -36.64 37.92
N SER A 140 45.64 -37.86 37.52
CA SER A 140 46.32 -38.80 38.41
C SER A 140 47.68 -38.26 38.91
N THR A 141 48.40 -37.53 38.05
CA THR A 141 49.66 -36.89 38.42
C THR A 141 49.46 -35.73 39.40
N TYR A 142 48.45 -34.88 39.10
CA TYR A 142 48.06 -33.75 39.93
C TYR A 142 47.63 -34.22 41.33
N ASP A 143 46.70 -35.18 41.42
CA ASP A 143 46.21 -35.71 42.70
C ASP A 143 47.35 -36.23 43.60
N ARG A 144 48.39 -36.88 43.00
CA ARG A 144 49.60 -37.35 43.70
C ARG A 144 50.47 -36.19 44.17
N VAL A 145 50.78 -35.22 43.30
CA VAL A 145 51.59 -34.05 43.61
C VAL A 145 50.91 -33.15 44.65
N GLU A 146 49.60 -33.00 44.57
CA GLU A 146 48.82 -32.27 45.57
C GLU A 146 48.94 -32.92 46.98
N SER A 147 48.84 -34.22 47.03
CA SER A 147 49.04 -34.98 48.32
C SER A 147 50.46 -34.80 48.88
N LEU A 148 51.48 -34.86 48.02
CA LEU A 148 52.88 -34.60 48.42
C LEU A 148 53.11 -33.16 48.87
N TYR A 149 52.43 -32.18 48.18
CA TYR A 149 52.53 -30.77 48.55
C TYR A 149 51.88 -30.50 49.91
N LYS A 150 50.70 -31.07 50.17
CA LYS A 150 50.08 -31.03 51.51
C LYS A 150 50.92 -31.66 52.63
N ALA A 151 51.70 -32.65 52.30
CA ALA A 151 52.66 -33.27 53.23
C ALA A 151 54.04 -32.57 53.35
N GLY A 152 54.25 -31.46 52.63
CA GLY A 152 55.50 -30.72 52.59
C GLY A 152 56.60 -31.43 51.79
N ALA A 153 56.34 -32.47 51.00
CA ALA A 153 57.25 -33.34 50.32
C ALA A 153 57.57 -32.96 48.87
N THR A 154 57.07 -31.80 48.38
CA THR A 154 57.35 -31.24 47.04
C THR A 154 57.33 -29.69 47.07
N THR A 155 57.89 -29.07 46.04
CA THR A 155 57.99 -27.61 45.94
C THR A 155 56.68 -27.00 45.43
N GLN A 156 56.42 -25.74 45.77
CA GLN A 156 55.33 -24.94 45.24
C GLN A 156 55.36 -24.90 43.71
N GLN A 157 56.51 -24.66 43.11
CA GLN A 157 56.72 -24.65 41.67
C GLN A 157 56.23 -25.93 40.97
N ASN A 158 56.57 -27.11 41.55
CA ASN A 158 56.16 -28.40 41.01
C ASN A 158 54.60 -28.57 41.09
N TYR A 159 54.01 -28.17 42.22
CA TYR A 159 52.54 -28.16 42.38
C TYR A 159 51.90 -27.28 41.37
N ASP A 160 52.32 -25.99 41.22
CA ASP A 160 51.70 -25.03 40.29
C ASP A 160 51.84 -25.49 38.82
N THR A 161 52.99 -26.03 38.43
CA THR A 161 53.24 -26.60 37.11
C THR A 161 52.31 -27.79 36.81
N THR A 162 52.17 -28.71 37.75
CA THR A 162 51.32 -29.90 37.60
C THR A 162 49.83 -29.51 37.56
N ARG A 163 49.42 -28.54 38.36
CA ARG A 163 48.10 -27.99 38.35
C ARG A 163 47.78 -27.32 37.01
N ALA A 164 48.69 -26.50 36.49
CA ALA A 164 48.50 -25.86 35.17
C ALA A 164 48.35 -26.91 34.06
N GLN A 165 49.15 -28.02 34.13
CA GLN A 165 49.04 -29.12 33.16
C GLN A 165 47.68 -29.85 33.26
N TYR A 166 47.18 -30.09 34.48
CA TYR A 166 45.89 -30.69 34.75
C TYR A 166 44.74 -29.78 34.16
N ASP A 167 44.78 -28.48 34.50
CA ASP A 167 43.78 -27.52 34.04
C ASP A 167 43.78 -27.42 32.50
N ALA A 168 44.93 -27.41 31.84
CA ALA A 168 45.06 -27.40 30.39
C ALA A 168 44.44 -28.66 29.71
N ASN A 169 44.75 -29.87 30.24
CA ASN A 169 44.21 -31.11 29.69
C ASN A 169 42.71 -31.25 29.97
N LYS A 170 42.23 -30.76 31.11
CA LYS A 170 40.80 -30.68 31.42
C LYS A 170 40.07 -29.79 30.42
N ALA A 171 40.59 -28.60 30.15
CA ALA A 171 40.00 -27.68 29.16
C ALA A 171 39.95 -28.31 27.76
N GLN A 172 41.01 -29.04 27.36
CA GLN A 172 41.04 -29.75 26.07
C GLN A 172 40.00 -30.88 26.01
N TYR A 173 39.81 -31.65 27.08
CA TYR A 173 38.79 -32.70 27.18
C TYR A 173 37.37 -32.08 27.11
N ASP A 174 37.12 -31.01 27.87
CA ASP A 174 35.83 -30.32 27.89
C ASP A 174 35.47 -29.76 26.49
N LEU A 175 36.45 -29.21 25.76
CA LEU A 175 36.29 -28.76 24.37
C LEU A 175 35.93 -29.91 23.43
N ALA A 176 36.67 -31.03 23.49
CA ALA A 176 36.42 -32.19 22.63
C ALA A 176 35.05 -32.81 22.91
N LYS A 177 34.63 -32.86 24.18
CA LYS A 177 33.31 -33.32 24.60
C LYS A 177 32.19 -32.39 24.06
N LEU A 178 32.40 -31.06 24.08
CA LEU A 178 31.48 -30.08 23.53
C LEU A 178 31.34 -30.25 22.02
N GLN A 179 32.45 -30.41 21.29
CA GLN A 179 32.45 -30.64 19.84
C GLN A 179 31.71 -31.94 19.46
N LEU A 180 31.87 -33.01 20.25
CA LEU A 180 31.09 -34.24 20.09
C LEU A 180 29.59 -33.97 20.30
N GLY A 181 29.23 -33.20 21.31
CA GLY A 181 27.82 -32.80 21.53
C GLY A 181 27.23 -32.01 20.35
N TYR A 182 28.02 -31.20 19.65
CA TYR A 182 27.58 -30.43 18.48
C TYR A 182 27.35 -31.30 17.23
N THR A 183 27.70 -32.58 17.24
CA THR A 183 27.32 -33.51 16.15
C THR A 183 25.84 -33.85 16.14
N GLU A 184 25.17 -33.69 17.28
CA GLU A 184 23.72 -33.81 17.38
C GLU A 184 23.08 -32.42 17.25
N VAL A 185 22.50 -32.13 16.07
CA VAL A 185 21.87 -30.86 15.78
C VAL A 185 20.40 -30.93 16.20
N CYS A 186 20.09 -30.24 17.30
CA CYS A 186 18.77 -30.27 17.93
C CYS A 186 18.03 -28.94 17.75
N SER A 187 16.69 -29.00 17.81
CA SER A 187 15.85 -27.79 17.74
C SER A 187 16.01 -26.94 19.01
N PRO A 188 16.27 -25.62 18.88
CA PRO A 188 16.33 -24.72 20.03
C PRO A 188 14.97 -24.33 20.59
N ILE A 189 13.89 -24.53 19.82
CA ILE A 189 12.51 -24.22 20.18
C ILE A 189 11.56 -25.37 19.81
N SER A 190 10.38 -25.40 20.42
CA SER A 190 9.27 -26.21 19.92
C SER A 190 8.56 -25.47 18.79
N GLY A 191 8.23 -26.15 17.70
CA GLY A 191 7.59 -25.53 16.55
C GLY A 191 7.49 -26.44 15.34
N THR A 192 7.07 -25.89 14.21
CA THR A 192 6.93 -26.62 12.95
C THR A 192 8.13 -26.37 12.05
N VAL A 193 8.63 -27.41 11.42
CA VAL A 193 9.71 -27.36 10.44
C VAL A 193 9.16 -26.75 9.15
N LEU A 194 9.65 -25.54 8.79
CA LEU A 194 9.23 -24.84 7.56
C LEU A 194 10.09 -25.22 6.35
N VAL A 195 11.38 -25.49 6.60
CA VAL A 195 12.36 -25.83 5.57
C VAL A 195 13.20 -27.00 6.10
N ALA A 196 13.39 -28.00 5.26
CA ALA A 196 14.19 -29.20 5.53
C ALA A 196 14.79 -29.68 4.19
N ASP A 197 15.81 -28.95 3.72
CA ASP A 197 16.37 -29.13 2.36
C ASP A 197 17.62 -30.04 2.33
N GLN A 198 17.98 -30.66 3.46
CA GLN A 198 19.13 -31.54 3.58
C GLN A 198 18.74 -33.03 3.51
N ALA A 199 19.68 -33.88 3.17
CA ALA A 199 19.49 -35.31 3.13
C ALA A 199 20.65 -36.05 3.81
N VAL A 200 20.44 -37.33 4.13
CA VAL A 200 21.53 -38.24 4.59
C VAL A 200 22.56 -38.35 3.47
N GLY A 201 23.83 -38.10 3.81
CA GLY A 201 24.96 -38.06 2.86
C GLY A 201 25.40 -36.63 2.50
N ASP A 202 24.60 -35.62 2.75
CA ASP A 202 24.97 -34.21 2.53
C ASP A 202 26.00 -33.74 3.56
N ILE A 203 26.65 -32.61 3.25
CA ILE A 203 27.65 -32.01 4.17
C ILE A 203 26.97 -30.89 4.96
N GLY A 204 26.70 -31.14 6.22
CA GLY A 204 26.30 -30.10 7.16
C GLY A 204 27.45 -29.14 7.46
N ASN A 205 27.18 -27.83 7.48
CA ASN A 205 28.17 -26.79 7.78
C ASN A 205 27.49 -25.56 8.42
N GLN A 206 28.31 -24.64 8.95
CA GLN A 206 27.82 -23.45 9.65
C GLN A 206 27.18 -22.39 8.71
N GLN A 207 27.34 -22.47 7.39
CA GLN A 207 26.82 -21.52 6.42
C GLN A 207 25.40 -21.85 5.95
N SER A 208 24.98 -23.12 6.07
CA SER A 208 23.68 -23.59 5.60
C SER A 208 22.85 -24.16 6.76
N PRO A 209 21.64 -23.68 6.99
CA PRO A 209 20.76 -24.27 7.99
C PRO A 209 20.35 -25.68 7.56
N VAL A 210 20.31 -26.60 8.52
CA VAL A 210 19.76 -27.96 8.31
C VAL A 210 18.24 -27.94 8.34
N ALA A 211 17.66 -27.03 9.09
CA ALA A 211 16.20 -26.83 9.13
C ALA A 211 15.87 -25.39 9.56
N ILE A 212 14.68 -24.93 9.20
CA ILE A 212 14.10 -23.70 9.77
C ILE A 212 12.88 -24.12 10.58
N VAL A 213 12.91 -23.83 11.88
CA VAL A 213 11.82 -24.16 12.81
C VAL A 213 11.11 -22.87 13.23
N ALA A 214 9.78 -22.87 13.17
CA ALA A 214 8.97 -21.71 13.52
C ALA A 214 7.81 -22.06 14.45
N ASP A 215 7.52 -21.17 15.37
CA ASP A 215 6.30 -21.25 16.21
C ASP A 215 5.10 -20.69 15.45
N LEU A 216 4.28 -21.55 14.90
CA LEU A 216 3.07 -21.17 14.15
C LEU A 216 1.89 -20.81 15.03
N ASN A 217 1.97 -21.00 16.35
CA ASN A 217 0.91 -20.62 17.28
C ASN A 217 0.96 -19.10 17.61
N ASN A 218 2.11 -18.49 17.45
CA ASN A 218 2.36 -17.09 17.74
C ASN A 218 2.74 -16.34 16.45
N LEU A 219 1.71 -15.97 15.68
CA LEU A 219 1.89 -15.21 14.45
C LEU A 219 1.79 -13.71 14.73
N VAL A 220 2.66 -12.95 14.08
CA VAL A 220 2.74 -11.49 14.17
C VAL A 220 2.79 -10.85 12.79
N VAL A 221 2.45 -9.56 12.75
CA VAL A 221 2.71 -8.70 11.59
C VAL A 221 3.53 -7.52 12.07
N ARG A 222 4.65 -7.24 11.40
CA ARG A 222 5.47 -6.04 11.65
C ARG A 222 5.06 -4.96 10.67
N LEU A 223 4.60 -3.84 11.19
CA LEU A 223 4.10 -2.72 10.43
C LEU A 223 5.04 -1.53 10.53
N LYS A 224 5.24 -0.84 9.41
CA LYS A 224 5.93 0.46 9.38
C LYS A 224 4.87 1.56 9.34
N VAL A 225 4.60 2.18 10.49
CA VAL A 225 3.58 3.21 10.67
C VAL A 225 4.22 4.59 10.50
N PRO A 226 3.60 5.53 9.74
CA PRO A 226 4.13 6.88 9.60
C PRO A 226 4.24 7.63 10.94
N GLU A 227 5.32 8.40 11.12
CA GLU A 227 5.64 9.18 12.32
C GLU A 227 4.48 10.04 12.85
N LYS A 228 3.68 10.63 11.96
CA LYS A 228 2.53 11.47 12.34
C LYS A 228 1.51 10.80 13.26
N TYR A 229 1.52 9.46 13.32
CA TYR A 229 0.65 8.68 14.21
C TYR A 229 1.33 8.25 15.50
N PHE A 230 2.60 8.62 15.73
CA PHE A 230 3.37 8.12 16.86
C PHE A 230 2.71 8.42 18.21
N ASP A 231 2.34 9.69 18.45
CA ASP A 231 1.71 10.09 19.70
C ASP A 231 0.36 9.38 19.94
N LEU A 232 -0.43 9.19 18.87
CA LEU A 232 -1.68 8.44 18.92
C LEU A 232 -1.46 6.99 19.37
N PHE A 233 -0.47 6.32 18.78
CA PHE A 233 -0.16 4.92 19.11
C PHE A 233 0.39 4.74 20.52
N VAL A 234 1.13 5.72 21.03
CA VAL A 234 1.69 5.66 22.39
C VAL A 234 0.63 5.98 23.43
N SER A 235 -0.23 7.00 23.19
CA SER A 235 -1.23 7.45 24.17
C SER A 235 -2.46 6.53 24.21
N GLU A 236 -2.89 6.00 23.06
CA GLU A 236 -4.16 5.27 22.92
C GLU A 236 -3.98 3.77 22.64
N LYS A 237 -2.80 3.20 22.92
CA LYS A 237 -2.43 1.81 22.57
C LYS A 237 -3.53 0.79 22.90
N GLU A 238 -4.16 0.90 24.06
CA GLU A 238 -5.18 -0.05 24.55
C GLU A 238 -6.55 0.14 23.89
N ASN A 239 -6.81 1.34 23.36
CA ASN A 239 -8.06 1.69 22.70
C ASN A 239 -8.03 1.43 21.18
N LEU A 240 -6.85 1.09 20.63
CA LEU A 240 -6.69 0.80 19.21
C LEU A 240 -7.25 -0.59 18.89
N SER A 241 -8.21 -0.66 17.98
CA SER A 241 -8.73 -1.94 17.47
C SER A 241 -8.00 -2.33 16.18
N VAL A 242 -7.39 -3.51 16.20
CA VAL A 242 -6.60 -4.02 15.06
C VAL A 242 -7.29 -5.20 14.42
N LYS A 243 -7.46 -5.13 13.10
CA LYS A 243 -8.04 -6.17 12.26
C LYS A 243 -7.07 -6.52 11.14
N ILE A 244 -6.71 -7.79 11.04
CA ILE A 244 -5.84 -8.32 10.00
C ILE A 244 -6.69 -9.07 8.99
N THR A 245 -6.60 -8.70 7.74
CA THR A 245 -7.36 -9.32 6.65
C THR A 245 -6.38 -9.86 5.61
N ARG A 246 -6.50 -11.15 5.29
CA ARG A 246 -5.86 -11.73 4.13
C ARG A 246 -6.87 -11.67 2.98
N PRO A 247 -6.64 -10.83 1.96
CA PRO A 247 -7.52 -10.78 0.79
C PRO A 247 -7.56 -12.15 0.10
N ALA A 248 -8.75 -12.67 -0.14
CA ALA A 248 -8.92 -13.85 -0.96
C ALA A 248 -9.14 -13.44 -2.43
N GLU A 249 -8.87 -14.36 -3.34
CA GLU A 249 -9.23 -14.15 -4.74
C GLU A 249 -10.75 -14.15 -4.86
N LYS A 250 -11.31 -13.03 -5.36
CA LYS A 250 -12.75 -12.87 -5.54
C LYS A 250 -13.27 -14.05 -6.38
N ASN A 251 -14.24 -14.78 -5.84
CA ASN A 251 -14.92 -15.95 -6.42
C ASN A 251 -14.39 -17.34 -6.01
N LEU A 252 -13.30 -17.47 -5.25
CA LEU A 252 -12.80 -18.77 -4.79
C LEU A 252 -12.96 -18.98 -3.29
N PHE A 253 -12.69 -17.95 -2.49
CA PHE A 253 -12.72 -18.05 -1.03
C PHE A 253 -13.19 -16.73 -0.39
N GLU A 254 -13.68 -16.81 0.84
CA GLU A 254 -13.89 -15.64 1.68
C GLU A 254 -12.57 -15.12 2.27
N ASP A 255 -12.48 -13.82 2.49
CA ASP A 255 -11.36 -13.19 3.17
C ASP A 255 -11.14 -13.85 4.55
N ALA A 256 -9.90 -14.18 4.84
CA ALA A 256 -9.55 -14.59 6.19
C ALA A 256 -9.32 -13.35 7.05
N VAL A 257 -10.05 -13.28 8.15
CA VAL A 257 -10.00 -12.14 9.07
C VAL A 257 -9.62 -12.65 10.46
N SER A 258 -8.67 -11.93 11.08
CA SER A 258 -8.28 -12.14 12.48
C SER A 258 -8.27 -10.82 13.22
N PRO A 259 -8.86 -10.72 14.41
CA PRO A 259 -8.53 -9.66 15.34
C PRO A 259 -7.07 -9.81 15.80
N ALA A 260 -6.46 -8.70 16.14
CA ALA A 260 -5.09 -8.66 16.63
C ALA A 260 -4.92 -7.63 17.72
N ILE A 261 -3.85 -7.74 18.48
CA ILE A 261 -3.46 -6.78 19.51
C ILE A 261 -2.10 -6.19 19.20
N ILE A 262 -1.89 -4.93 19.55
CA ILE A 262 -0.59 -4.29 19.47
C ILE A 262 0.28 -4.81 20.62
N GLU A 263 1.22 -5.69 20.30
CA GLU A 263 2.13 -6.25 21.29
C GLU A 263 3.22 -5.25 21.65
N ASN A 264 3.84 -4.65 20.65
CA ASN A 264 4.94 -3.71 20.84
C ASN A 264 4.89 -2.53 19.87
N ILE A 265 5.35 -1.37 20.34
CA ILE A 265 5.58 -0.16 19.56
C ILE A 265 7.05 0.21 19.75
N ALA A 266 7.81 0.28 18.66
CA ALA A 266 9.21 0.65 18.76
C ALA A 266 9.36 2.11 19.22
N PRO A 267 10.21 2.41 20.22
CA PRO A 267 10.43 3.77 20.71
C PRO A 267 11.41 4.56 19.80
N TYR A 268 11.51 4.16 18.55
CA TYR A 268 12.43 4.72 17.57
C TYR A 268 11.73 4.96 16.25
N VAL A 269 11.91 6.16 15.70
CA VAL A 269 11.44 6.54 14.35
C VAL A 269 12.64 6.51 13.40
N SER A 270 12.52 5.74 12.33
CA SER A 270 13.56 5.67 11.29
C SER A 270 13.63 7.00 10.52
N PRO A 271 14.77 7.70 10.51
CA PRO A 271 14.91 8.99 9.82
C PRO A 271 14.86 8.85 8.29
N GLN A 272 15.15 7.66 7.73
CA GLN A 272 15.18 7.42 6.29
C GLN A 272 13.78 7.41 5.68
N ASN A 273 12.82 6.82 6.36
CA ASN A 273 11.45 6.64 5.85
C ASN A 273 10.37 7.29 6.72
N LYS A 274 10.75 7.95 7.83
CA LYS A 274 9.86 8.59 8.79
C LYS A 274 8.75 7.65 9.26
N THR A 275 9.13 6.44 9.64
CA THR A 275 8.21 5.43 10.18
C THR A 275 8.75 4.82 11.47
N PHE A 276 7.86 4.34 12.32
CA PHE A 276 8.17 3.50 13.47
C PHE A 276 7.58 2.12 13.30
N GLU A 277 8.17 1.12 13.95
CA GLU A 277 7.69 -0.25 13.87
C GLU A 277 6.63 -0.53 14.93
N VAL A 278 5.56 -1.17 14.50
CA VAL A 278 4.48 -1.69 15.36
C VAL A 278 4.35 -3.18 15.10
N VAL A 279 4.38 -3.96 16.18
CA VAL A 279 4.20 -5.42 16.12
C VAL A 279 2.78 -5.74 16.57
N CYS A 280 1.99 -6.31 15.67
CA CYS A 280 0.62 -6.76 15.92
C CYS A 280 0.59 -8.28 15.97
N ARG A 281 0.09 -8.86 17.07
CA ARG A 281 -0.07 -10.30 17.24
C ARG A 281 -1.51 -10.72 16.96
N LEU A 282 -1.66 -11.77 16.14
CA LEU A 282 -2.96 -12.39 15.87
C LEU A 282 -3.49 -13.05 17.15
N THR A 283 -4.80 -12.91 17.39
CA THR A 283 -5.45 -13.50 18.59
C THR A 283 -6.39 -14.64 18.26
N GLN A 284 -6.88 -14.73 17.02
CA GLN A 284 -7.82 -15.76 16.60
C GLN A 284 -7.55 -16.19 15.15
N ASN A 285 -8.09 -17.33 14.74
CA ASN A 285 -8.04 -17.85 13.36
C ASN A 285 -6.60 -17.97 12.79
N SER A 286 -5.60 -18.20 13.66
CA SER A 286 -4.18 -18.25 13.25
C SER A 286 -3.91 -19.40 12.26
N GLU A 287 -4.69 -20.46 12.27
CA GLU A 287 -4.59 -21.61 11.35
C GLU A 287 -4.79 -21.24 9.88
N ARG A 288 -5.56 -20.16 9.60
CA ARG A 288 -5.80 -19.65 8.25
C ARG A 288 -4.67 -18.77 7.70
N PHE A 289 -3.68 -18.46 8.55
CA PHE A 289 -2.54 -17.62 8.24
C PHE A 289 -1.26 -18.43 8.32
N LYS A 290 -0.33 -18.19 7.39
CA LYS A 290 0.99 -18.81 7.39
C LYS A 290 2.07 -17.74 7.23
N PRO A 291 3.26 -17.92 7.79
CA PRO A 291 4.39 -17.03 7.56
C PRO A 291 4.62 -16.80 6.05
N GLY A 292 4.91 -15.56 5.68
CA GLY A 292 5.08 -15.15 4.29
C GLY A 292 3.79 -14.69 3.58
N MET A 293 2.60 -14.93 4.14
CA MET A 293 1.36 -14.46 3.53
C MET A 293 1.22 -12.94 3.63
N PHE A 294 0.82 -12.32 2.52
CA PHE A 294 0.47 -10.89 2.46
C PHE A 294 -0.87 -10.63 3.15
N VAL A 295 -0.93 -9.55 3.92
CA VAL A 295 -2.12 -9.13 4.66
C VAL A 295 -2.29 -7.61 4.65
N LYS A 296 -3.54 -7.18 4.76
CA LYS A 296 -3.92 -5.79 5.01
C LYS A 296 -4.29 -5.67 6.49
N VAL A 297 -3.64 -4.76 7.20
CA VAL A 297 -3.90 -4.49 8.61
C VAL A 297 -4.62 -3.17 8.73
N GLN A 298 -5.81 -3.19 9.29
CA GLN A 298 -6.62 -2.01 9.58
C GLN A 298 -6.56 -1.74 11.07
N ILE A 299 -6.16 -0.53 11.43
CA ILE A 299 -6.04 -0.08 12.83
C ILE A 299 -7.02 1.06 13.02
N ALA A 300 -8.10 0.78 13.72
CA ALA A 300 -9.13 1.75 14.06
C ALA A 300 -8.73 2.49 15.34
N TYR A 301 -8.81 3.83 15.28
CA TYR A 301 -8.39 4.68 16.40
C TYR A 301 -9.48 5.65 16.88
N LYS A 302 -10.56 5.80 16.11
CA LYS A 302 -11.71 6.62 16.53
C LYS A 302 -12.99 6.08 15.93
N THR A 303 -14.02 5.98 16.75
CA THR A 303 -15.37 5.60 16.33
C THR A 303 -16.31 6.77 16.55
N TYR A 304 -17.09 7.09 15.54
CA TYR A 304 -18.17 8.06 15.61
C TYR A 304 -19.49 7.30 15.58
N GLU A 305 -20.30 7.49 16.60
CA GLU A 305 -21.57 6.77 16.70
C GLU A 305 -22.72 7.62 16.17
N ASN A 306 -23.59 6.99 15.37
CA ASN A 306 -24.83 7.57 14.86
C ASN A 306 -24.67 8.96 14.19
N VAL A 307 -23.61 9.15 13.42
CA VAL A 307 -23.33 10.42 12.73
C VAL A 307 -23.93 10.45 11.32
N PRO A 308 -24.41 11.65 10.85
CA PRO A 308 -24.89 11.78 9.50
C PRO A 308 -23.73 11.76 8.51
N VAL A 309 -23.81 10.88 7.52
CA VAL A 309 -22.77 10.70 6.49
C VAL A 309 -23.36 10.77 5.10
N ILE A 310 -22.57 11.24 4.15
CA ILE A 310 -22.87 11.20 2.71
C ILE A 310 -21.69 10.62 1.94
N PRO A 311 -21.90 10.09 0.74
CA PRO A 311 -20.83 9.60 -0.11
C PRO A 311 -19.82 10.69 -0.45
N LEU A 312 -18.53 10.29 -0.54
CA LEU A 312 -17.43 11.23 -0.81
C LEU A 312 -17.57 11.96 -2.15
N ASN A 313 -18.25 11.38 -3.14
CA ASN A 313 -18.50 12.02 -4.42
C ASN A 313 -19.38 13.28 -4.32
N ALA A 314 -20.14 13.48 -3.25
CA ALA A 314 -20.85 14.75 -3.00
C ALA A 314 -19.89 15.92 -2.73
N LYS A 315 -18.65 15.63 -2.32
CA LYS A 315 -17.62 16.62 -2.00
C LYS A 315 -16.75 16.89 -3.22
N LYS A 316 -16.56 18.17 -3.57
CA LYS A 316 -15.64 18.59 -4.63
C LYS A 316 -14.18 18.51 -4.16
N MET A 317 -13.24 18.63 -5.10
CA MET A 317 -11.79 18.57 -4.81
C MET A 317 -11.31 19.67 -3.84
N ASP A 318 -11.97 20.83 -3.85
CA ASP A 318 -11.71 21.96 -2.93
C ASP A 318 -12.37 21.79 -1.55
N GLY A 319 -13.08 20.68 -1.34
CA GLY A 319 -13.78 20.37 -0.11
C GLY A 319 -15.22 20.89 -0.04
N SER A 320 -15.65 21.72 -0.97
CA SER A 320 -16.99 22.27 -1.03
C SER A 320 -18.04 21.24 -1.45
N PHE A 321 -19.30 21.54 -1.19
CA PHE A 321 -20.44 20.74 -1.61
C PHE A 321 -21.65 21.63 -1.91
N TYR A 322 -22.68 21.08 -2.55
CA TYR A 322 -23.93 21.77 -2.82
C TYR A 322 -25.09 21.14 -2.04
N ILE A 323 -25.93 22.00 -1.48
CA ILE A 323 -27.20 21.63 -0.86
C ILE A 323 -28.33 22.06 -1.81
N TYR A 324 -29.28 21.15 -2.02
CA TYR A 324 -30.47 21.42 -2.81
C TYR A 324 -31.60 21.90 -1.91
N ASP A 325 -32.22 23.01 -2.30
CA ASP A 325 -33.42 23.57 -1.67
C ASP A 325 -34.66 23.15 -2.47
N GLU A 326 -35.55 22.41 -1.81
CA GLU A 326 -36.78 21.90 -2.44
C GLU A 326 -37.79 23.02 -2.78
N GLU A 327 -37.85 24.09 -1.98
CA GLU A 327 -38.84 25.17 -2.20
C GLU A 327 -38.50 26.02 -3.44
N SER A 328 -37.24 26.37 -3.58
CA SER A 328 -36.75 27.20 -4.69
C SER A 328 -36.28 26.37 -5.91
N GLN A 329 -36.10 25.07 -5.77
CA GLN A 329 -35.49 24.16 -6.75
C GLN A 329 -34.09 24.62 -7.17
N THR A 330 -33.33 25.20 -6.24
CA THR A 330 -31.97 25.72 -6.46
C THR A 330 -30.95 24.96 -5.65
N VAL A 331 -29.70 25.04 -6.10
CA VAL A 331 -28.56 24.50 -5.37
C VAL A 331 -27.75 25.63 -4.73
N HIS A 332 -27.35 25.46 -3.50
CA HIS A 332 -26.58 26.42 -2.73
C HIS A 332 -25.20 25.87 -2.38
N PHE A 333 -24.16 26.65 -2.71
CA PHE A 333 -22.79 26.35 -2.42
C PHE A 333 -22.51 26.44 -0.92
N GLN A 334 -21.82 25.44 -0.38
CA GLN A 334 -21.38 25.40 1.00
C GLN A 334 -19.91 25.00 1.11
N MET A 335 -19.20 25.67 2.02
CA MET A 335 -17.86 25.26 2.44
C MET A 335 -17.97 24.59 3.82
N PRO A 336 -17.33 23.43 4.02
CA PRO A 336 -17.27 22.84 5.35
C PRO A 336 -16.45 23.75 6.27
N ASP A 337 -16.89 23.94 7.50
CA ASP A 337 -16.07 24.55 8.54
C ASP A 337 -14.81 23.71 8.79
N GLU A 338 -13.65 24.32 9.06
CA GLU A 338 -12.37 23.63 9.29
C GLU A 338 -12.45 22.55 10.39
N LYS A 339 -13.41 22.67 11.30
CA LYS A 339 -13.64 21.71 12.39
C LYS A 339 -14.48 20.49 11.99
N THR A 340 -15.21 20.56 10.89
CA THR A 340 -16.17 19.53 10.46
C THR A 340 -15.70 18.71 9.27
N SER A 341 -14.57 19.04 8.66
CA SER A 341 -13.99 18.25 7.57
C SER A 341 -13.29 17.01 8.11
N ILE A 342 -14.05 16.10 8.72
CA ILE A 342 -13.50 14.77 9.02
C ILE A 342 -13.46 14.04 7.70
N SER A 343 -12.26 14.01 7.15
CA SER A 343 -11.98 13.33 5.90
C SER A 343 -12.14 11.82 6.07
N SER A 344 -12.97 11.27 5.23
CA SER A 344 -12.95 9.88 4.74
C SER A 344 -12.47 8.83 5.71
N VAL A 345 -13.38 8.06 6.17
CA VAL A 345 -13.09 6.91 6.99
C VAL A 345 -13.71 5.70 6.31
N ASN A 346 -13.10 4.54 6.45
CA ASN A 346 -13.45 3.32 5.74
C ASN A 346 -13.38 3.44 4.20
N ASP A 347 -12.20 3.34 3.65
CA ASP A 347 -11.91 3.25 2.21
C ASP A 347 -12.19 4.52 1.37
N GLY A 348 -12.37 5.69 1.98
CA GLY A 348 -12.60 6.94 1.28
C GLY A 348 -13.97 7.04 0.60
N ILE A 349 -14.98 6.30 1.07
CA ILE A 349 -16.30 6.22 0.45
C ILE A 349 -17.27 7.27 1.00
N ASN A 350 -17.20 7.57 2.30
CA ASN A 350 -18.13 8.48 2.97
C ASN A 350 -17.41 9.56 3.76
N PHE A 351 -18.09 10.70 3.98
CA PHE A 351 -17.65 11.72 4.93
C PHE A 351 -18.77 12.14 5.88
N ILE A 352 -18.39 12.56 7.09
CA ILE A 352 -19.33 13.06 8.08
C ILE A 352 -19.71 14.49 7.73
N VAL A 353 -20.99 14.80 7.83
CA VAL A 353 -21.53 16.17 7.71
C VAL A 353 -21.95 16.70 9.07
N ASP A 354 -22.01 18.02 9.19
CA ASP A 354 -22.47 18.69 10.42
C ASP A 354 -23.94 18.37 10.67
N GLU A 355 -24.33 18.23 11.95
CA GLU A 355 -25.72 17.98 12.37
C GLU A 355 -26.72 18.99 11.80
N LYS A 356 -26.31 20.24 11.61
CA LYS A 356 -27.16 21.27 10.96
C LYS A 356 -27.62 20.91 9.55
N PHE A 357 -26.91 19.99 8.89
CA PHE A 357 -27.22 19.52 7.53
C PHE A 357 -27.77 18.10 7.50
N ALA A 358 -28.07 17.50 8.66
CA ALA A 358 -28.53 16.11 8.73
C ALA A 358 -29.81 15.84 7.93
N ASP A 359 -30.68 16.83 7.78
CA ASP A 359 -31.93 16.73 7.03
C ASP A 359 -31.89 17.36 5.64
N SER A 360 -30.75 17.94 5.23
CA SER A 360 -30.56 18.62 3.96
C SER A 360 -30.30 17.62 2.81
N TYR A 361 -30.72 17.99 1.60
CA TYR A 361 -30.39 17.22 0.39
C TYR A 361 -29.06 17.67 -0.19
N PHE A 362 -28.13 16.77 -0.31
CA PHE A 362 -26.82 17.01 -0.92
C PHE A 362 -26.82 16.57 -2.38
N VAL A 363 -26.19 17.36 -3.24
CA VAL A 363 -25.93 16.97 -4.63
C VAL A 363 -24.78 15.98 -4.65
N ILE A 364 -25.05 14.73 -5.06
CA ILE A 364 -24.07 13.65 -5.11
C ILE A 364 -23.55 13.38 -6.53
N ASP A 365 -24.25 13.90 -7.55
CA ASP A 365 -23.80 13.86 -8.94
C ASP A 365 -24.33 15.09 -9.68
N GLY A 366 -23.57 15.56 -10.69
CA GLY A 366 -23.89 16.80 -11.43
C GLY A 366 -23.31 18.09 -10.81
N GLN A 367 -22.67 18.03 -9.63
CA GLN A 367 -22.14 19.19 -8.89
C GLN A 367 -21.09 20.01 -9.67
N ASN A 368 -20.46 19.44 -10.69
CA ASN A 368 -19.48 20.14 -11.53
C ASN A 368 -20.11 21.02 -12.62
N PHE A 369 -21.42 20.90 -12.83
CA PHE A 369 -22.18 21.59 -13.87
C PHE A 369 -23.13 22.64 -13.31
N VAL A 370 -23.10 22.89 -12.01
CA VAL A 370 -23.98 23.82 -11.31
C VAL A 370 -23.20 24.95 -10.64
N PHE A 371 -23.89 26.07 -10.45
CA PHE A 371 -23.39 27.26 -9.75
C PHE A 371 -24.30 27.59 -8.58
N ASP A 372 -23.80 28.39 -7.64
CA ASP A 372 -24.57 28.85 -6.48
C ASP A 372 -25.87 29.60 -6.92
N GLY A 373 -26.99 29.24 -6.30
CA GLY A 373 -28.30 29.80 -6.60
C GLY A 373 -28.92 29.34 -7.93
N GLN A 374 -28.29 28.41 -8.64
CA GLN A 374 -28.82 27.94 -9.94
C GLN A 374 -30.00 26.99 -9.77
N LYS A 375 -31.05 27.18 -10.56
CA LYS A 375 -32.14 26.20 -10.70
C LYS A 375 -31.64 24.93 -11.38
N VAL A 376 -32.03 23.79 -10.83
CA VAL A 376 -31.67 22.47 -11.33
C VAL A 376 -32.89 21.59 -11.50
N ARG A 377 -32.74 20.48 -12.19
CA ARG A 377 -33.75 19.44 -12.35
C ARG A 377 -33.21 18.13 -11.73
N LEU A 378 -34.07 17.42 -11.04
CA LEU A 378 -33.70 16.16 -10.45
C LEU A 378 -33.68 15.05 -11.51
N PHE A 379 -32.75 14.12 -11.37
CA PHE A 379 -32.55 12.99 -12.29
C PHE A 379 -33.83 12.14 -12.43
N ASP A 380 -34.52 11.86 -11.33
CA ASP A 380 -35.78 11.09 -11.32
C ASP A 380 -36.92 11.79 -12.06
N GLU A 381 -36.97 13.13 -12.05
CA GLU A 381 -37.91 13.92 -12.80
C GLU A 381 -37.58 13.93 -14.31
N ALA A 382 -36.28 14.02 -14.63
CA ALA A 382 -35.81 13.97 -16.00
C ALA A 382 -36.08 12.63 -16.69
N LEU A 383 -35.99 11.52 -15.98
CA LEU A 383 -36.33 10.18 -16.48
C LEU A 383 -37.86 10.02 -16.73
N LYS A 384 -38.69 10.61 -15.88
CA LYS A 384 -40.16 10.55 -16.07
C LYS A 384 -40.62 11.28 -17.32
N GLU A 385 -40.00 12.42 -17.64
CA GLU A 385 -40.33 13.16 -18.88
C GLU A 385 -39.83 12.42 -20.13
N HIS A 386 -38.68 11.78 -20.10
CA HIS A 386 -38.11 11.05 -21.25
C HIS A 386 -38.86 9.74 -21.56
N ASN A 387 -39.58 9.16 -20.59
CA ASN A 387 -40.40 7.96 -20.78
C ASN A 387 -41.85 8.28 -21.21
N LEU A 388 -42.19 9.58 -21.37
CA LEU A 388 -43.51 10.05 -21.82
C LEU A 388 -43.49 10.59 -23.25
N GLU A 389 -42.33 10.66 -23.92
CA GLU A 389 -42.15 10.87 -25.36
C GLU A 389 -41.84 9.49 -26.06
#